data_32ae748db0ed757b69aabc286904ff76
#
_entry.id   32ae748db0ed757b69aabc286904ff76
#
_cell.length_a   1.000
_cell.length_b   1.000
_cell.length_c   1.000
_cell.angle_alpha   90.00
_cell.angle_beta   90.00
_cell.angle_gamma   90.00
#
_symmetry.space_group_name_H-M   'P 1'
#
loop_
_entity.id
_entity.type
_entity.pdbx_description
1 polymer ?
#
loop_
_entity_poly.entity_id
_entity_poly.type
_entity_poly.pdbx_seq_one_letter_code
_entity_poly.pdbx_strand_id
1 'polypeptide(L)'
;ELGSTASTYAVLDLDRRLDGEVLPGGGTLTTGNLGWEDARPDLTLSRAVLLWQGEMRMMLDSYRDLAISLCLSVGSIFLILVAYYQSFGLAAIALAAVPLCFIGMFPGHWLFGVQFSASSLVGVTALSGVVVRSSLLIIDFVIDYLKVGLPLTDAVIDAGAVRLRPILLTTLAIILGSLILMPDPVFGGLAITFVFGAAASTVFTIFLIPILLNVYFRKFP
;
A
#
# COMPACT_ATOMS: atom_id res chain seq x y z
N GLU A 1 -2.44 -12.15 30.55
CA GLU A 1 -1.70 -11.04 29.93
C GLU A 1 -0.51 -11.58 29.14
N LEU A 2 -0.48 -11.36 27.84
CA LEU A 2 0.58 -11.85 26.94
C LEU A 2 1.87 -10.97 26.98
N GLY A 3 2.02 -10.12 27.97
CA GLY A 3 3.15 -9.22 28.11
C GLY A 3 3.32 -8.30 26.91
N SER A 4 4.53 -8.22 26.34
CA SER A 4 4.85 -7.39 25.16
C SER A 4 4.57 -8.09 23.82
N THR A 5 4.08 -9.34 23.84
CA THR A 5 3.84 -10.11 22.61
C THR A 5 2.45 -9.79 22.07
N ALA A 6 2.37 -9.37 20.80
CA ALA A 6 1.07 -9.15 20.15
C ALA A 6 0.24 -10.44 20.14
N SER A 7 -1.05 -10.34 20.40
CA SER A 7 -2.00 -11.46 20.42
C SER A 7 -1.93 -12.33 19.15
N THR A 8 -1.66 -11.73 18.02
CA THR A 8 -1.47 -12.40 16.72
C THR A 8 -0.36 -13.44 16.74
N TYR A 9 0.81 -13.10 17.29
CA TYR A 9 1.94 -14.03 17.37
C TYR A 9 1.67 -15.19 18.31
N ALA A 10 0.95 -14.93 19.42
CA ALA A 10 0.56 -15.97 20.35
C ALA A 10 -0.43 -16.97 19.72
N VAL A 11 -1.40 -16.48 18.96
CA VAL A 11 -2.34 -17.33 18.22
C VAL A 11 -1.63 -18.16 17.16
N LEU A 12 -0.70 -17.57 16.40
CA LEU A 12 0.08 -18.29 15.39
C LEU A 12 1.00 -19.36 16.03
N ASP A 13 1.58 -19.10 17.19
CA ASP A 13 2.41 -20.10 17.90
C ASP A 13 1.55 -21.24 18.45
N LEU A 14 0.39 -20.92 19.01
CA LEU A 14 -0.58 -21.93 19.47
C LEU A 14 -1.12 -22.78 18.30
N ASP A 15 -1.44 -22.16 17.18
CA ASP A 15 -1.89 -22.86 15.99
C ASP A 15 -0.87 -23.89 15.51
N ARG A 16 0.41 -23.50 15.42
CA ARG A 16 1.50 -24.40 15.03
C ARG A 16 1.74 -25.53 16.01
N ARG A 17 1.50 -25.31 17.32
CA ARG A 17 1.67 -26.35 18.34
C ARG A 17 0.51 -27.31 18.39
N LEU A 18 -0.69 -26.85 18.09
CA LEU A 18 -1.90 -27.65 18.17
C LEU A 18 -2.19 -28.43 16.87
N ASP A 19 -1.63 -27.98 15.75
CA ASP A 19 -1.80 -28.66 14.47
C ASP A 19 -1.10 -30.04 14.48
N GLY A 20 -1.89 -31.08 14.24
CA GLY A 20 -1.40 -32.45 14.25
C GLY A 20 -1.36 -33.12 15.62
N GLU A 21 -1.78 -32.46 16.70
CA GLU A 21 -1.79 -33.06 18.04
C GLU A 21 -2.81 -34.21 18.16
N VAL A 22 -2.39 -35.31 18.78
CA VAL A 22 -3.22 -36.50 18.96
C VAL A 22 -4.12 -36.32 20.17
N LEU A 23 -5.42 -36.33 19.97
CA LEU A 23 -6.41 -36.23 21.05
C LEU A 23 -6.52 -37.51 21.86
N PRO A 24 -6.90 -37.43 23.14
CA PRO A 24 -7.05 -38.59 24.02
C PRO A 24 -8.01 -39.67 23.50
N GLY A 25 -8.83 -39.38 22.52
CA GLY A 25 -9.76 -40.29 21.82
C GLY A 25 -9.23 -40.93 20.53
N GLY A 26 -7.93 -40.74 20.18
CA GLY A 26 -7.30 -41.34 19.01
C GLY A 26 -7.52 -40.56 17.70
N GLY A 27 -8.13 -39.36 17.74
CA GLY A 27 -8.25 -38.46 16.58
C GLY A 27 -7.09 -37.46 16.53
N THR A 28 -6.79 -36.94 15.36
CA THR A 28 -5.82 -35.82 15.18
C THR A 28 -6.56 -34.49 15.14
N LEU A 29 -6.02 -33.49 15.84
CA LEU A 29 -6.49 -32.11 15.75
C LEU A 29 -5.89 -31.46 14.50
N THR A 30 -6.73 -30.86 13.66
CA THR A 30 -6.28 -30.03 12.55
C THR A 30 -6.70 -28.60 12.80
N THR A 31 -5.76 -27.67 12.65
CA THR A 31 -6.07 -26.24 12.72
C THR A 31 -6.50 -25.75 11.35
N GLY A 32 -7.57 -24.97 11.31
CA GLY A 32 -8.14 -24.42 10.08
C GLY A 32 -8.43 -22.94 10.24
N ASN A 33 -8.59 -22.23 9.14
CA ASN A 33 -9.02 -20.83 9.00
C ASN A 33 -8.03 -19.70 9.37
N LEU A 34 -6.77 -19.96 9.62
CA LEU A 34 -5.74 -18.91 9.67
C LEU A 34 -5.08 -18.65 8.29
N GLY A 35 -5.36 -19.53 7.32
CA GLY A 35 -4.86 -19.37 5.95
C GLY A 35 -5.62 -18.31 5.16
N TRP A 36 -5.11 -18.05 3.95
CA TRP A 36 -5.73 -17.16 2.97
C TRP A 36 -7.08 -17.69 2.43
N GLU A 37 -7.26 -18.99 2.47
CA GLU A 37 -8.49 -19.67 2.07
C GLU A 37 -9.39 -19.95 3.26
N ASP A 38 -10.71 -19.81 3.08
CA ASP A 38 -11.70 -20.23 4.05
C ASP A 38 -11.75 -21.78 4.09
N ALA A 39 -10.96 -22.36 4.97
CA ALA A 39 -11.10 -23.78 5.27
C ALA A 39 -12.46 -24.01 5.91
N ARG A 40 -13.42 -24.50 5.11
CA ARG A 40 -14.69 -24.97 5.63
C ARG A 40 -14.43 -26.24 6.44
N PRO A 41 -14.93 -26.34 7.67
CA PRO A 41 -14.80 -27.57 8.42
C PRO A 41 -15.42 -28.72 7.62
N ASP A 42 -14.67 -29.78 7.46
CA ASP A 42 -15.21 -31.00 6.87
C ASP A 42 -16.21 -31.62 7.88
N LEU A 43 -17.49 -31.54 7.54
CA LEU A 43 -18.58 -32.01 8.41
C LEU A 43 -18.63 -33.55 8.54
N THR A 44 -17.69 -34.27 7.95
CA THR A 44 -17.64 -35.75 8.01
C THR A 44 -17.15 -36.28 9.36
N LEU A 45 -16.88 -35.41 10.33
CA LEU A 45 -16.60 -35.76 11.77
C LEU A 45 -15.45 -36.75 12.01
N SER A 46 -14.65 -37.06 11.01
CA SER A 46 -13.50 -37.98 11.17
C SER A 46 -12.26 -37.29 11.80
N ARG A 47 -12.25 -35.97 11.88
CA ARG A 47 -11.16 -35.15 12.43
C ARG A 47 -11.73 -34.01 13.25
N ALA A 48 -11.09 -33.74 14.40
CA ALA A 48 -11.40 -32.53 15.16
C ALA A 48 -10.74 -31.33 14.49
N VAL A 49 -11.50 -30.29 14.22
CA VAL A 49 -10.99 -29.05 13.58
C VAL A 49 -11.07 -27.90 14.58
N LEU A 50 -9.94 -27.27 14.85
CA LEU A 50 -9.86 -26.04 15.64
C LEU A 50 -10.05 -24.85 14.71
N LEU A 51 -11.10 -24.07 14.94
CA LEU A 51 -11.37 -22.85 14.21
C LEU A 51 -11.15 -21.63 15.10
N TRP A 52 -10.25 -20.76 14.68
CA TRP A 52 -10.04 -19.48 15.35
C TRP A 52 -11.16 -18.53 14.99
N GLN A 53 -11.76 -17.93 16.02
CA GLN A 53 -12.89 -16.99 15.89
C GLN A 53 -12.55 -15.66 16.61
N GLY A 54 -13.41 -14.67 16.43
CA GLY A 54 -13.29 -13.38 17.11
C GLY A 54 -12.36 -12.39 16.40
N GLU A 55 -11.64 -11.59 17.18
CA GLU A 55 -10.83 -10.46 16.68
C GLU A 55 -9.77 -10.89 15.66
N MET A 56 -9.10 -12.01 15.93
CA MET A 56 -8.05 -12.51 15.02
C MET A 56 -8.58 -12.83 13.64
N ARG A 57 -9.71 -13.52 13.56
CA ARG A 57 -10.34 -13.85 12.27
C ARG A 57 -10.80 -12.59 11.53
N MET A 58 -11.46 -11.69 12.25
CA MET A 58 -11.92 -10.41 11.69
C MET A 58 -10.75 -9.58 11.15
N MET A 59 -9.62 -9.60 11.86
CA MET A 59 -8.41 -8.92 11.43
C MET A 59 -7.85 -9.51 10.14
N LEU A 60 -7.72 -10.85 10.06
CA LEU A 60 -7.21 -11.54 8.86
C LEU A 60 -8.11 -11.30 7.64
N ASP A 61 -9.42 -11.39 7.81
CA ASP A 61 -10.38 -11.11 6.74
C ASP A 61 -10.28 -9.65 6.28
N SER A 62 -10.16 -8.72 7.21
CA SER A 62 -9.97 -7.30 6.89
C SER A 62 -8.68 -7.05 6.10
N TYR A 63 -7.56 -7.67 6.49
CA TYR A 63 -6.31 -7.55 5.74
C TYR A 63 -6.43 -8.11 4.33
N ARG A 64 -7.04 -9.28 4.19
CA ARG A 64 -7.27 -9.90 2.88
C ARG A 64 -8.10 -9.00 1.98
N ASP A 65 -9.24 -8.56 2.47
CA ASP A 65 -10.20 -7.78 1.69
C ASP A 65 -9.64 -6.40 1.30
N LEU A 66 -8.89 -5.77 2.21
CA LEU A 66 -8.20 -4.51 1.94
C LEU A 66 -7.05 -4.70 0.94
N ALA A 67 -6.29 -5.79 1.03
CA ALA A 67 -5.23 -6.08 0.06
C ALA A 67 -5.81 -6.33 -1.35
N ILE A 68 -6.91 -7.08 -1.46
CA ILE A 68 -7.63 -7.29 -2.72
C ILE A 68 -8.14 -5.95 -3.26
N SER A 69 -8.76 -5.14 -2.41
CA SER A 69 -9.26 -3.81 -2.78
C SER A 69 -8.15 -2.88 -3.27
N LEU A 70 -6.97 -2.91 -2.64
CA LEU A 70 -5.80 -2.17 -3.08
C LEU A 70 -5.34 -2.62 -4.48
N CYS A 71 -5.21 -3.93 -4.70
CA CYS A 71 -4.84 -4.47 -6.01
C CYS A 71 -5.85 -4.11 -7.11
N LEU A 72 -7.15 -4.23 -6.82
CA LEU A 72 -8.21 -3.83 -7.74
C LEU A 72 -8.20 -2.33 -8.04
N SER A 73 -7.98 -1.50 -7.02
CA SER A 73 -7.88 -0.05 -7.16
C SER A 73 -6.70 0.35 -8.03
N VAL A 74 -5.51 -0.17 -7.75
CA VAL A 74 -4.29 0.10 -8.54
C VAL A 74 -4.45 -0.42 -9.98
N GLY A 75 -5.02 -1.62 -10.16
CA GLY A 75 -5.31 -2.19 -11.48
C GLY A 75 -6.31 -1.34 -12.27
N SER A 76 -7.38 -0.85 -11.63
CA SER A 76 -8.37 0.04 -12.27
C SER A 76 -7.74 1.38 -12.66
N ILE A 77 -6.92 1.97 -11.80
CA ILE A 77 -6.18 3.19 -12.10
C ILE A 77 -5.26 2.93 -13.31
N PHE A 78 -4.55 1.81 -13.35
CA PHE A 78 -3.69 1.46 -14.49
C PHE A 78 -4.46 1.40 -15.81
N LEU A 79 -5.61 0.72 -15.83
CA LEU A 79 -6.45 0.64 -17.04
C LEU A 79 -6.95 2.01 -17.50
N ILE A 80 -7.39 2.86 -16.57
CA ILE A 80 -7.82 4.23 -16.88
C ILE A 80 -6.66 5.03 -17.46
N LEU A 81 -5.45 4.91 -16.90
CA LEU A 81 -4.27 5.61 -17.39
C LEU A 81 -3.84 5.12 -18.77
N VAL A 82 -3.91 3.82 -19.04
CA VAL A 82 -3.65 3.27 -20.36
C VAL A 82 -4.65 3.82 -21.39
N ALA A 83 -5.93 3.91 -21.02
CA ALA A 83 -6.95 4.50 -21.89
C ALA A 83 -6.71 6.01 -22.13
N TYR A 84 -6.28 6.74 -21.10
CA TYR A 84 -6.01 8.17 -21.18
C TYR A 84 -4.77 8.50 -22.02
N TYR A 85 -3.65 7.84 -21.76
CA TYR A 85 -2.37 8.11 -22.45
C TYR A 85 -2.21 7.32 -23.75
N GLN A 86 -3.06 6.34 -24.03
CA GLN A 86 -2.91 5.39 -25.14
C GLN A 86 -1.53 4.72 -25.14
N SER A 87 -0.91 4.58 -23.97
CA SER A 87 0.44 4.05 -23.78
C SER A 87 0.58 3.30 -22.47
N PHE A 88 0.97 2.03 -22.54
CA PHE A 88 1.30 1.22 -21.38
C PHE A 88 2.52 1.75 -20.61
N GLY A 89 3.50 2.31 -21.32
CA GLY A 89 4.72 2.83 -20.72
C GLY A 89 4.47 4.05 -19.85
N LEU A 90 3.69 5.03 -20.33
CA LEU A 90 3.35 6.22 -19.55
C LEU A 90 2.48 5.87 -18.33
N ALA A 91 1.53 4.95 -18.50
CA ALA A 91 0.72 4.45 -17.39
C ALA A 91 1.58 3.76 -16.31
N ALA A 92 2.54 2.92 -16.71
CA ALA A 92 3.46 2.27 -15.79
C ALA A 92 4.36 3.28 -15.06
N ILE A 93 4.86 4.30 -15.75
CA ILE A 93 5.65 5.39 -15.15
C ILE A 93 4.82 6.14 -14.10
N ALA A 94 3.57 6.48 -14.40
CA ALA A 94 2.69 7.16 -13.46
C ALA A 94 2.47 6.34 -12.17
N LEU A 95 2.34 5.02 -12.29
CA LEU A 95 2.16 4.11 -11.15
C LEU A 95 3.44 3.76 -10.43
N ALA A 96 4.62 3.97 -11.02
CA ALA A 96 5.91 3.60 -10.42
C ALA A 96 6.16 4.26 -9.05
N ALA A 97 5.53 5.39 -8.79
CA ALA A 97 5.64 6.08 -7.50
C ALA A 97 4.82 5.43 -6.37
N VAL A 98 3.80 4.61 -6.69
CA VAL A 98 2.94 3.96 -5.66
C VAL A 98 3.73 2.97 -4.80
N PRO A 99 4.50 2.02 -5.34
CA PRO A 99 5.32 1.13 -4.52
C PRO A 99 6.34 1.85 -3.65
N LEU A 100 6.78 3.04 -4.05
CA LEU A 100 7.80 3.80 -3.31
C LEU A 100 7.27 4.43 -2.02
N CYS A 101 5.95 4.56 -1.85
CA CYS A 101 5.39 5.02 -0.59
C CYS A 101 5.65 4.01 0.55
N PHE A 102 5.80 2.72 0.24
CA PHE A 102 6.15 1.69 1.23
C PHE A 102 7.53 1.92 1.85
N ILE A 103 8.48 2.50 1.08
CA ILE A 103 9.83 2.81 1.56
C ILE A 103 9.81 3.82 2.70
N GLY A 104 8.86 4.77 2.69
CA GLY A 104 8.70 5.70 3.81
C GLY A 104 7.84 5.15 4.94
N MET A 105 6.78 4.44 4.58
CA MET A 105 5.79 3.96 5.52
C MET A 105 6.35 2.95 6.53
N PHE A 106 7.10 1.93 6.08
CA PHE A 106 7.64 0.91 6.98
C PHE A 106 8.64 1.47 8.02
N PRO A 107 9.63 2.31 7.64
CA PRO A 107 10.47 2.98 8.64
C PRO A 107 9.68 3.87 9.58
N GLY A 108 8.62 4.54 9.10
CA GLY A 108 7.74 5.34 9.94
C GLY A 108 7.06 4.52 11.04
N HIS A 109 6.47 3.38 10.70
CA HIS A 109 5.86 2.48 11.67
C HIS A 109 6.88 1.94 12.67
N TRP A 110 8.07 1.58 12.20
CA TRP A 110 9.16 1.12 13.06
C TRP A 110 9.63 2.20 14.04
N LEU A 111 9.80 3.45 13.57
CA LEU A 111 10.28 4.57 14.38
C LEU A 111 9.32 4.92 15.54
N PHE A 112 8.02 4.83 15.29
CA PHE A 112 7.00 5.14 16.29
C PHE A 112 6.54 3.91 17.08
N GLY A 113 7.07 2.72 16.78
CA GLY A 113 6.68 1.48 17.46
C GLY A 113 5.22 1.10 17.25
N VAL A 114 4.56 1.66 16.22
CA VAL A 114 3.16 1.38 15.88
C VAL A 114 3.10 0.21 14.94
N GLN A 115 2.30 -0.80 15.29
CA GLN A 115 2.10 -1.97 14.44
C GLN A 115 1.39 -1.60 13.14
N PHE A 116 1.78 -2.24 12.05
CA PHE A 116 1.08 -2.13 10.79
C PHE A 116 -0.31 -2.77 10.92
N SER A 117 -1.34 -1.99 10.76
CA SER A 117 -2.73 -2.37 11.00
C SER A 117 -3.59 -2.26 9.72
N ALA A 118 -4.84 -2.71 9.80
CA ALA A 118 -5.81 -2.53 8.72
C ALA A 118 -5.99 -1.05 8.36
N SER A 119 -5.98 -0.14 9.36
CA SER A 119 -6.03 1.30 9.12
C SER A 119 -4.82 1.80 8.31
N SER A 120 -3.63 1.20 8.50
CA SER A 120 -2.45 1.52 7.68
C SER A 120 -2.65 1.13 6.20
N LEU A 121 -3.29 -0.02 5.92
CA LEU A 121 -3.64 -0.44 4.54
C LEU A 121 -4.65 0.50 3.89
N VAL A 122 -5.64 0.97 4.63
CA VAL A 122 -6.56 2.02 4.15
C VAL A 122 -5.77 3.28 3.78
N GLY A 123 -4.80 3.66 4.62
CA GLY A 123 -3.88 4.77 4.34
C GLY A 123 -3.11 4.60 3.04
N VAL A 124 -2.56 3.40 2.78
CA VAL A 124 -1.86 3.08 1.51
C VAL A 124 -2.78 3.24 0.32
N THR A 125 -4.01 2.72 0.41
CA THR A 125 -4.98 2.79 -0.69
C THR A 125 -5.33 4.24 -1.03
N ALA A 126 -5.61 5.06 -0.01
CA ALA A 126 -5.89 6.48 -0.21
C ALA A 126 -4.68 7.25 -0.74
N LEU A 127 -3.48 6.96 -0.19
CA LEU A 127 -2.23 7.60 -0.61
C LEU A 127 -1.88 7.26 -2.05
N SER A 128 -2.16 6.04 -2.52
CA SER A 128 -1.89 5.64 -3.91
C SER A 128 -2.59 6.58 -4.91
N GLY A 129 -3.84 6.96 -4.65
CA GLY A 129 -4.57 7.92 -5.48
C GLY A 129 -3.94 9.32 -5.50
N VAL A 130 -3.48 9.80 -4.35
CA VAL A 130 -2.80 11.11 -4.24
C VAL A 130 -1.48 11.11 -5.02
N VAL A 131 -0.69 10.03 -4.87
CA VAL A 131 0.61 9.88 -5.52
C VAL A 131 0.46 9.80 -7.04
N VAL A 132 -0.48 8.98 -7.54
CA VAL A 132 -0.75 8.87 -8.96
C VAL A 132 -1.18 10.21 -9.55
N ARG A 133 -2.07 10.95 -8.87
CA ARG A 133 -2.45 12.29 -9.31
C ARG A 133 -1.24 13.22 -9.46
N SER A 134 -0.30 13.16 -8.53
CA SER A 134 0.90 14.00 -8.58
C SER A 134 1.82 13.62 -9.76
N SER A 135 1.95 12.31 -10.03
CA SER A 135 2.70 11.79 -11.17
C SER A 135 2.07 12.20 -12.51
N LEU A 136 0.73 12.09 -12.63
CA LEU A 136 -0.02 12.51 -13.82
C LEU A 136 0.25 13.97 -14.18
N LEU A 137 0.19 14.87 -13.20
CA LEU A 137 0.40 16.28 -13.41
C LEU A 137 1.78 16.59 -13.98
N ILE A 138 2.82 15.86 -13.61
CA ILE A 138 4.16 16.02 -14.19
C ILE A 138 4.19 15.50 -15.62
N ILE A 139 3.60 14.32 -15.87
CA ILE A 139 3.58 13.69 -17.19
C ILE A 139 2.84 14.59 -18.21
N ASP A 140 1.67 15.10 -17.82
CA ASP A 140 0.85 15.97 -18.70
C ASP A 140 1.61 17.24 -19.09
N PHE A 141 2.31 17.88 -18.14
CA PHE A 141 3.11 19.06 -18.44
C PHE A 141 4.28 18.76 -19.36
N VAL A 142 4.96 17.63 -19.17
CA VAL A 142 6.04 17.22 -20.10
C VAL A 142 5.49 17.03 -21.52
N ILE A 143 4.34 16.34 -21.66
CA ILE A 143 3.71 16.12 -22.95
C ILE A 143 3.31 17.46 -23.61
N ASP A 144 2.75 18.39 -22.83
CA ASP A 144 2.33 19.68 -23.35
C ASP A 144 3.54 20.54 -23.79
N TYR A 145 4.62 20.54 -23.04
CA TYR A 145 5.85 21.23 -23.44
C TYR A 145 6.49 20.62 -24.70
N LEU A 146 6.45 19.30 -24.84
CA LEU A 146 6.91 18.63 -26.07
C LEU A 146 6.05 19.02 -27.28
N LYS A 147 4.73 19.15 -27.13
CA LYS A 147 3.82 19.61 -28.21
C LYS A 147 4.13 21.05 -28.66
N VAL A 148 4.61 21.91 -27.76
CA VAL A 148 5.02 23.29 -28.08
C VAL A 148 6.41 23.33 -28.75
N GLY A 149 7.12 22.19 -28.80
CA GLY A 149 8.41 22.07 -29.47
C GLY A 149 9.63 22.32 -28.58
N LEU A 150 9.47 22.28 -27.25
CA LEU A 150 10.63 22.35 -26.36
C LEU A 150 11.49 21.07 -26.47
N PRO A 151 12.82 21.19 -26.33
CA PRO A 151 13.69 20.02 -26.22
C PRO A 151 13.31 19.16 -25.02
N LEU A 152 13.40 17.83 -25.16
CA LEU A 152 12.98 16.88 -24.14
C LEU A 152 13.57 17.19 -22.75
N THR A 153 14.86 17.52 -22.69
CA THR A 153 15.54 17.79 -21.41
C THR A 153 14.95 19.02 -20.72
N ASP A 154 14.71 20.10 -21.47
CA ASP A 154 14.17 21.35 -20.94
C ASP A 154 12.70 21.16 -20.56
N ALA A 155 11.90 20.47 -21.39
CA ALA A 155 10.52 20.14 -21.09
C ALA A 155 10.36 19.37 -19.76
N VAL A 156 11.23 18.39 -19.51
CA VAL A 156 11.22 17.59 -18.28
C VAL A 156 11.63 18.41 -17.04
N ILE A 157 12.64 19.26 -17.18
CA ILE A 157 13.11 20.13 -16.09
C ILE A 157 12.05 21.17 -15.74
N ASP A 158 11.51 21.85 -16.74
CA ASP A 158 10.52 22.92 -16.53
C ASP A 158 9.20 22.38 -15.98
N ALA A 159 8.74 21.23 -16.47
CA ALA A 159 7.56 20.55 -15.93
C ALA A 159 7.73 20.21 -14.44
N GLY A 160 8.89 19.67 -14.06
CA GLY A 160 9.23 19.40 -12.66
C GLY A 160 9.26 20.68 -11.81
N ALA A 161 9.91 21.74 -12.29
CA ALA A 161 10.04 23.00 -11.56
C ALA A 161 8.69 23.69 -11.31
N VAL A 162 7.82 23.74 -12.31
CA VAL A 162 6.48 24.37 -12.21
C VAL A 162 5.59 23.60 -11.24
N ARG A 163 5.67 22.27 -11.25
CA ARG A 163 4.83 21.40 -10.40
C ARG A 163 5.33 21.17 -9.00
N LEU A 164 6.59 21.52 -8.71
CA LEU A 164 7.18 21.33 -7.39
C LEU A 164 6.35 21.98 -6.27
N ARG A 165 5.98 23.25 -6.44
CA ARG A 165 5.23 24.01 -5.41
C ARG A 165 3.86 23.39 -5.10
N PRO A 166 2.97 23.12 -6.07
CA PRO A 166 1.68 22.50 -5.79
C PRO A 166 1.80 21.11 -5.14
N ILE A 167 2.77 20.30 -5.57
CA ILE A 167 2.99 18.96 -5.00
C ILE A 167 3.45 19.07 -3.55
N LEU A 168 4.41 19.94 -3.25
CA LEU A 168 4.88 20.16 -1.87
C LEU A 168 3.78 20.69 -0.96
N LEU A 169 2.96 21.64 -1.44
CA LEU A 169 1.85 22.19 -0.65
C LEU A 169 0.80 21.12 -0.31
N THR A 170 0.42 20.27 -1.28
CA THR A 170 -0.53 19.19 -1.02
C THR A 170 0.04 18.14 -0.07
N THR A 171 1.30 17.79 -0.21
CA THR A 171 1.97 16.85 0.70
C THR A 171 2.06 17.41 2.10
N LEU A 172 2.45 18.68 2.23
CA LEU A 172 2.51 19.35 3.54
C LEU A 172 1.14 19.42 4.20
N ALA A 173 0.08 19.69 3.44
CA ALA A 173 -1.29 19.70 3.94
C ALA A 173 -1.71 18.30 4.46
N ILE A 174 -1.37 17.22 3.74
CA ILE A 174 -1.62 15.84 4.17
C ILE A 174 -0.85 15.53 5.45
N ILE A 175 0.44 15.87 5.51
CA ILE A 175 1.27 15.64 6.69
C ILE A 175 0.69 16.38 7.90
N LEU A 176 0.46 17.68 7.80
CA LEU A 176 -0.06 18.50 8.91
C LEU A 176 -1.46 18.02 9.36
N GLY A 177 -2.34 17.69 8.42
CA GLY A 177 -3.66 17.15 8.74
C GLY A 177 -3.60 15.80 9.45
N SER A 178 -2.64 14.95 9.08
CA SER A 178 -2.49 13.62 9.66
C SER A 178 -1.79 13.62 11.01
N LEU A 179 -0.98 14.62 11.34
CA LEU A 179 -0.31 14.72 12.64
C LEU A 179 -1.30 14.73 13.82
N ILE A 180 -2.49 15.28 13.62
CA ILE A 180 -3.54 15.32 14.65
C ILE A 180 -4.04 13.91 15.00
N LEU A 181 -4.01 12.98 14.04
CA LEU A 181 -4.46 11.60 14.21
C LEU A 181 -3.37 10.66 14.76
N MET A 182 -2.11 11.09 14.81
CA MET A 182 -1.00 10.22 15.24
C MET A 182 -1.15 9.64 16.67
N PRO A 183 -1.65 10.40 17.68
CA PRO A 183 -1.81 9.86 19.02
C PRO A 183 -3.05 8.95 19.18
N ASP A 184 -3.89 8.84 18.17
CA ASP A 184 -5.08 8.00 18.22
C ASP A 184 -4.72 6.50 18.08
N PRO A 185 -5.17 5.63 19.01
CA PRO A 185 -4.82 4.20 18.99
C PRO A 185 -5.39 3.44 17.78
N VAL A 186 -6.49 3.92 17.17
CA VAL A 186 -7.14 3.28 16.01
C VAL A 186 -6.59 3.84 14.70
N PHE A 187 -6.46 5.17 14.61
CA PHE A 187 -6.07 5.86 13.39
C PHE A 187 -4.58 6.21 13.33
N GLY A 188 -3.80 5.94 14.37
CA GLY A 188 -2.37 6.21 14.40
C GLY A 188 -1.60 5.54 13.27
N GLY A 189 -1.93 4.30 12.92
CA GLY A 189 -1.31 3.59 11.79
C GLY A 189 -1.60 4.26 10.44
N LEU A 190 -2.82 4.74 10.23
CA LEU A 190 -3.22 5.51 9.05
C LEU A 190 -2.46 6.85 8.99
N ALA A 191 -2.35 7.54 10.12
CA ALA A 191 -1.63 8.82 10.22
C ALA A 191 -0.15 8.67 9.88
N ILE A 192 0.51 7.65 10.42
CA ILE A 192 1.92 7.35 10.12
C ILE A 192 2.10 7.03 8.64
N THR A 193 1.20 6.24 8.06
CA THR A 193 1.21 5.94 6.62
C THR A 193 1.14 7.22 5.80
N PHE A 194 0.25 8.15 6.14
CA PHE A 194 0.15 9.43 5.43
C PHE A 194 1.39 10.30 5.61
N VAL A 195 1.88 10.47 6.83
CA VAL A 195 3.04 11.33 7.09
C VAL A 195 4.28 10.82 6.37
N PHE A 196 4.67 9.59 6.62
CA PHE A 196 5.92 9.04 6.10
C PHE A 196 5.80 8.56 4.66
N GLY A 197 4.66 7.96 4.30
CA GLY A 197 4.39 7.52 2.93
C GLY A 197 4.24 8.69 1.96
N ALA A 198 3.55 9.77 2.34
CA ALA A 198 3.43 10.96 1.51
C ALA A 198 4.78 11.69 1.36
N ALA A 199 5.54 11.84 2.45
CA ALA A 199 6.86 12.45 2.37
C ALA A 199 7.80 11.69 1.42
N ALA A 200 7.93 10.37 1.60
CA ALA A 200 8.77 9.54 0.75
C ALA A 200 8.29 9.53 -0.70
N SER A 201 7.00 9.26 -0.94
CA SER A 201 6.46 9.23 -2.30
C SER A 201 6.64 10.55 -3.04
N THR A 202 6.52 11.69 -2.34
CA THR A 202 6.73 13.00 -2.93
C THR A 202 8.17 13.20 -3.37
N VAL A 203 9.14 12.88 -2.51
CA VAL A 203 10.55 12.94 -2.87
C VAL A 203 10.83 12.08 -4.10
N PHE A 204 10.38 10.83 -4.09
CA PHE A 204 10.58 9.93 -5.22
C PHE A 204 9.85 10.40 -6.49
N THR A 205 8.63 10.90 -6.39
CA THR A 205 7.87 11.40 -7.55
C THR A 205 8.61 12.53 -8.23
N ILE A 206 9.14 13.50 -7.46
CA ILE A 206 9.85 14.65 -8.01
C ILE A 206 11.12 14.26 -8.76
N PHE A 207 11.85 13.24 -8.30
CA PHE A 207 13.09 12.80 -8.96
C PHE A 207 12.88 11.67 -9.96
N LEU A 208 12.10 10.66 -9.60
CA LEU A 208 11.97 9.43 -10.38
C LEU A 208 11.15 9.65 -11.66
N ILE A 209 10.02 10.36 -11.56
CA ILE A 209 9.13 10.54 -12.71
C ILE A 209 9.84 11.28 -13.85
N PRO A 210 10.52 12.42 -13.63
CA PRO A 210 11.30 13.09 -14.68
C PRO A 210 12.38 12.21 -15.32
N ILE A 211 13.09 11.43 -14.51
CA ILE A 211 14.13 10.51 -15.01
C ILE A 211 13.52 9.44 -15.90
N LEU A 212 12.44 8.79 -15.44
CA LEU A 212 11.75 7.76 -16.21
C LEU A 212 11.17 8.29 -17.53
N LEU A 213 10.61 9.50 -17.51
CA LEU A 213 10.11 10.17 -18.72
C LEU A 213 11.23 10.47 -19.72
N ASN A 214 12.38 10.97 -19.24
CA ASN A 214 13.53 11.21 -20.10
C ASN A 214 14.00 9.92 -20.79
N VAL A 215 14.12 8.83 -20.01
CA VAL A 215 14.51 7.51 -20.56
C VAL A 215 13.45 6.99 -21.55
N TYR A 216 12.17 7.15 -21.22
CA TYR A 216 11.07 6.67 -22.05
C TYR A 216 11.03 7.38 -23.41
N PHE A 217 11.02 8.71 -23.43
CA PHE A 217 10.95 9.49 -24.66
C PHE A 217 12.23 9.45 -25.52
N ARG A 218 13.39 9.14 -24.92
CA ARG A 218 14.60 8.85 -25.70
C ARG A 218 14.52 7.51 -26.44
N LYS A 219 13.79 6.55 -25.90
CA LYS A 219 13.67 5.22 -26.48
C LYS A 219 12.50 5.12 -27.48
N PHE A 220 11.47 5.90 -27.25
CA PHE A 220 10.24 5.94 -28.03
C PHE A 220 9.93 7.41 -28.39
N PRO A 221 10.64 7.96 -29.42
CA PRO A 221 10.47 9.35 -29.85
C PRO A 221 9.11 9.63 -30.49
#